data_3cc2bbb229253b0758f5eb594c742fa9
#
_entry.id   3cc2bbb229253b0758f5eb594c742fa9
#
_cell.length_a   1.000
_cell.length_b   1.000
_cell.length_c   1.000
_cell.angle_alpha   90.00
_cell.angle_beta   90.00
_cell.angle_gamma   90.00
#
_symmetry.space_group_name_H-M   'P 1'
#
loop_
_entity.id
_entity.type
_entity.pdbx_description
1 polymer ?
#
loop_
_entity_poly.entity_id
_entity_poly.type
_entity_poly.pdbx_seq_one_letter_code
_entity_poly.pdbx_strand_id
1 'polypeptide(L)'
;MREWQYWTRNKLSILAGYLPAFNVASSKRSPERLYIDLMAGEPFNRDKETGEEFDGSARLALSSTPPFTHIALCEMPQKAAALEKDLRTRYPGRSFRVYPGDCNETIGQVLADLAEWRWAPTFVFADQQAAEIHWETLKEISAFRDGKTKAEIWLLTSPSMIAKGVAGTNGETFARRVDTLYGTPDWRRIQLARDRDIISAEEYRDEMVNLQRWRLEQDLGYVMTARIPMRMPSGLPIYDMVFATDHPVGNKIMTDLYRKAAEREPLMRQEAKAKAKDKRSRDAGLDTLFDLPATSIPVESLAWEPTDSWDPATRSWWHQEHDFHA
;
A
#
# COMPACT_ATOMS: atom_id res chain seq x y z
N MET A 1 -5.88 3.48 20.28
CA MET A 1 -6.18 2.49 19.23
C MET A 1 -6.92 3.20 18.12
N ARG A 2 -6.44 3.10 16.88
CA ARG A 2 -7.04 3.76 15.71
C ARG A 2 -8.11 2.86 15.11
N GLU A 3 -9.29 3.41 14.83
CA GLU A 3 -10.38 2.69 14.15
C GLU A 3 -10.21 2.81 12.65
N TRP A 4 -10.37 1.69 11.94
CA TRP A 4 -10.15 1.60 10.51
C TRP A 4 -11.41 1.19 9.76
N GLN A 5 -11.48 1.54 8.50
CA GLN A 5 -12.60 1.24 7.63
C GLN A 5 -12.32 -0.01 6.77
N TYR A 6 -13.35 -0.55 6.13
CA TYR A 6 -13.29 -1.82 5.42
C TYR A 6 -12.18 -1.91 4.35
N TRP A 7 -11.78 -0.80 3.73
CA TRP A 7 -10.71 -0.83 2.73
C TRP A 7 -9.34 -1.17 3.32
N THR A 8 -9.07 -0.80 4.57
CA THR A 8 -7.86 -1.25 5.28
C THR A 8 -7.91 -2.76 5.49
N ARG A 9 -9.09 -3.30 5.85
CA ARG A 9 -9.30 -4.75 5.97
C ARG A 9 -9.12 -5.45 4.62
N ASN A 10 -9.63 -4.86 3.51
CA ASN A 10 -9.44 -5.41 2.17
C ASN A 10 -7.95 -5.44 1.78
N LYS A 11 -7.21 -4.35 1.99
CA LYS A 11 -5.76 -4.29 1.78
C LYS A 11 -5.03 -5.39 2.59
N LEU A 12 -5.25 -5.45 3.90
CA LEU A 12 -4.58 -6.43 4.75
C LEU A 12 -4.99 -7.88 4.44
N SER A 13 -6.17 -8.12 3.90
CA SER A 13 -6.56 -9.45 3.43
C SER A 13 -5.81 -9.88 2.15
N ILE A 14 -5.43 -8.94 1.28
CA ILE A 14 -4.55 -9.21 0.15
C ILE A 14 -3.16 -9.57 0.68
N LEU A 15 -2.63 -8.80 1.64
CA LEU A 15 -1.35 -9.08 2.28
C LEU A 15 -1.35 -10.46 2.94
N ALA A 16 -2.38 -10.78 3.72
CA ALA A 16 -2.56 -12.09 4.36
C ALA A 16 -2.60 -13.26 3.38
N GLY A 17 -3.10 -13.04 2.17
CA GLY A 17 -3.05 -14.03 1.09
C GLY A 17 -1.70 -14.11 0.41
N TYR A 18 -1.02 -12.97 0.24
CA TYR A 18 0.24 -12.90 -0.49
C TYR A 18 1.42 -13.48 0.29
N LEU A 19 1.57 -13.13 1.57
CA LEU A 19 2.74 -13.52 2.37
C LEU A 19 2.95 -15.05 2.45
N PRO A 20 1.93 -15.88 2.75
CA PRO A 20 2.09 -17.33 2.69
C PRO A 20 2.42 -17.86 1.29
N ALA A 21 1.79 -17.31 0.26
CA ALA A 21 2.02 -17.73 -1.13
C ALA A 21 3.44 -17.40 -1.60
N PHE A 22 3.95 -16.20 -1.25
CA PHE A 22 5.35 -15.81 -1.44
C PHE A 22 6.30 -16.78 -0.75
N ASN A 23 6.03 -17.10 0.52
CA ASN A 23 6.87 -18.02 1.30
C ASN A 23 6.85 -19.45 0.74
N VAL A 24 5.68 -19.95 0.30
CA VAL A 24 5.57 -21.27 -0.36
C VAL A 24 6.35 -21.29 -1.67
N ALA A 25 6.23 -20.25 -2.50
CA ALA A 25 6.95 -20.19 -3.77
C ALA A 25 8.47 -20.09 -3.56
N SER A 26 8.90 -19.27 -2.60
CA SER A 26 10.31 -18.99 -2.30
C SER A 26 11.01 -20.14 -1.59
N SER A 27 10.34 -20.84 -0.67
CA SER A 27 10.93 -21.94 0.12
C SER A 27 11.39 -23.12 -0.72
N LYS A 28 10.87 -23.26 -1.94
CA LYS A 28 11.31 -24.30 -2.90
C LYS A 28 12.72 -24.07 -3.42
N ARG A 29 13.24 -22.84 -3.31
CA ARG A 29 14.53 -22.43 -3.92
C ARG A 29 15.46 -21.75 -2.93
N SER A 30 14.97 -21.31 -1.78
CA SER A 30 15.72 -20.55 -0.78
C SER A 30 15.36 -21.00 0.62
N PRO A 31 16.35 -21.32 1.50
CA PRO A 31 16.11 -21.56 2.91
C PRO A 31 15.73 -20.26 3.65
N GLU A 32 16.17 -19.10 3.15
CA GLU A 32 15.95 -17.80 3.77
C GLU A 32 14.93 -16.96 2.99
N ARG A 33 14.15 -16.17 3.69
CA ARG A 33 13.11 -15.25 3.17
C ARG A 33 12.99 -14.05 4.07
N LEU A 34 13.06 -12.86 3.46
CA LEU A 34 13.08 -11.59 4.16
C LEU A 34 11.74 -10.85 4.01
N TYR A 35 11.28 -10.26 5.09
CA TYR A 35 10.17 -9.31 5.12
C TYR A 35 10.65 -7.99 5.69
N ILE A 36 10.39 -6.89 4.99
CA ILE A 36 10.68 -5.55 5.46
C ILE A 36 9.38 -4.75 5.46
N ASP A 37 9.02 -4.17 6.60
CA ASP A 37 7.88 -3.28 6.74
C ASP A 37 8.39 -1.87 7.01
N LEU A 38 8.15 -0.95 6.08
CA LEU A 38 8.64 0.41 6.20
C LEU A 38 7.84 1.26 7.19
N MET A 39 6.61 0.83 7.52
CA MET A 39 5.69 1.54 8.42
C MET A 39 4.80 0.53 9.14
N ALA A 40 5.39 -0.24 10.06
CA ALA A 40 4.75 -1.40 10.68
C ALA A 40 3.46 -1.10 11.48
N GLY A 41 3.32 0.13 11.97
CA GLY A 41 2.09 0.61 12.59
C GLY A 41 1.73 -0.09 13.89
N GLU A 42 0.43 -0.13 14.15
CA GLU A 42 -0.14 -0.86 15.30
C GLU A 42 -0.14 -2.35 15.02
N PRO A 43 0.15 -3.21 16.02
CA PRO A 43 0.20 -4.67 15.83
C PRO A 43 -1.15 -5.26 15.45
N PHE A 44 -2.24 -4.61 15.82
CA PHE A 44 -3.61 -4.96 15.43
C PHE A 44 -4.42 -3.69 15.16
N ASN A 45 -5.48 -3.86 14.40
CA ASN A 45 -6.41 -2.82 14.02
C ASN A 45 -7.79 -3.14 14.57
N ARG A 46 -8.67 -2.13 14.67
CA ARG A 46 -10.07 -2.32 15.04
C ARG A 46 -10.96 -1.79 13.93
N ASP A 47 -11.90 -2.61 13.49
CA ASP A 47 -12.93 -2.20 12.54
C ASP A 47 -13.86 -1.17 13.18
N LYS A 48 -14.08 -0.06 12.48
CA LYS A 48 -14.84 1.09 12.98
C LYS A 48 -16.33 0.78 13.17
N GLU A 49 -16.88 -0.07 12.33
CA GLU A 49 -18.31 -0.41 12.32
C GLU A 49 -18.62 -1.58 13.27
N THR A 50 -17.74 -2.59 13.33
CA THR A 50 -17.99 -3.81 14.12
C THR A 50 -17.27 -3.82 15.46
N GLY A 51 -16.21 -3.03 15.63
CA GLY A 51 -15.32 -3.12 16.78
C GLY A 51 -14.43 -4.38 16.79
N GLU A 52 -14.52 -5.23 15.75
CA GLU A 52 -13.73 -6.46 15.62
C GLU A 52 -12.26 -6.13 15.44
N GLU A 53 -11.39 -6.85 16.15
CA GLU A 53 -9.94 -6.72 15.97
C GLU A 53 -9.45 -7.61 14.84
N PHE A 54 -8.48 -7.10 14.08
CA PHE A 54 -7.78 -7.83 13.03
C PHE A 54 -6.30 -7.47 13.00
N ASP A 55 -5.47 -8.43 12.58
CA ASP A 55 -4.02 -8.28 12.65
C ASP A 55 -3.50 -7.19 11.71
N GLY A 56 -2.50 -6.43 12.17
CA GLY A 56 -1.69 -5.52 11.37
C GLY A 56 -0.64 -6.28 10.55
N SER A 57 0.07 -5.57 9.66
CA SER A 57 1.07 -6.14 8.75
C SER A 57 2.15 -6.93 9.47
N ALA A 58 2.67 -6.42 10.59
CA ALA A 58 3.71 -7.08 11.38
C ALA A 58 3.24 -8.46 11.92
N ARG A 59 2.01 -8.55 12.43
CA ARG A 59 1.45 -9.81 12.91
C ARG A 59 1.18 -10.78 11.75
N LEU A 60 0.69 -10.29 10.61
CA LEU A 60 0.50 -11.11 9.40
C LEU A 60 1.82 -11.72 8.93
N ALA A 61 2.91 -10.95 8.95
CA ALA A 61 4.23 -11.45 8.58
C ALA A 61 4.74 -12.52 9.57
N LEU A 62 4.56 -12.30 10.87
CA LEU A 62 4.99 -13.23 11.93
C LEU A 62 4.17 -14.52 11.97
N SER A 63 2.88 -14.46 11.62
CA SER A 63 1.99 -15.63 11.59
C SER A 63 2.04 -16.40 10.27
N SER A 64 2.71 -15.88 9.24
CA SER A 64 2.78 -16.50 7.91
C SER A 64 3.39 -17.90 7.97
N THR A 65 2.79 -18.83 7.23
CA THR A 65 3.24 -20.22 7.11
C THR A 65 3.36 -20.61 5.64
N PRO A 66 4.55 -21.06 5.15
CA PRO A 66 5.84 -21.11 5.87
C PRO A 66 6.29 -19.74 6.39
N PRO A 67 7.18 -19.70 7.41
CA PRO A 67 7.60 -18.45 8.02
C PRO A 67 8.58 -17.65 7.16
N PHE A 68 8.60 -16.33 7.30
CA PHE A 68 9.78 -15.53 7.01
C PHE A 68 10.88 -15.87 8.02
N THR A 69 12.12 -15.89 7.55
CA THR A 69 13.27 -16.20 8.41
C THR A 69 13.85 -14.95 9.05
N HIS A 70 13.72 -13.80 8.37
CA HIS A 70 14.15 -12.51 8.87
C HIS A 70 13.05 -11.48 8.63
N ILE A 71 12.69 -10.74 9.67
CA ILE A 71 11.66 -9.71 9.64
C ILE A 71 12.23 -8.42 10.20
N ALA A 72 12.25 -7.35 9.40
CA ALA A 72 12.62 -6.00 9.79
C ALA A 72 11.38 -5.10 9.77
N LEU A 73 11.13 -4.39 10.87
CA LEU A 73 9.96 -3.56 11.08
C LEU A 73 10.38 -2.14 11.43
N CYS A 74 10.19 -1.19 10.53
CA CYS A 74 10.41 0.23 10.82
C CYS A 74 9.16 0.83 11.45
N GLU A 75 9.31 1.55 12.55
CA GLU A 75 8.22 2.26 13.21
C GLU A 75 8.74 3.48 13.97
N MET A 76 7.94 4.54 14.02
CA MET A 76 8.31 5.76 14.75
C MET A 76 8.62 5.45 16.22
N PRO A 77 9.61 6.12 16.83
CA PRO A 77 10.11 5.80 18.18
C PRO A 77 9.01 5.72 19.23
N GLN A 78 7.97 6.56 19.12
CA GLN A 78 6.87 6.64 20.09
C GLN A 78 6.03 5.36 20.14
N LYS A 79 6.05 4.55 19.08
CA LYS A 79 5.26 3.31 18.95
C LYS A 79 6.10 2.05 18.92
N ALA A 80 7.36 2.15 18.51
CA ALA A 80 8.26 1.01 18.29
C ALA A 80 8.38 0.10 19.52
N ALA A 81 8.55 0.65 20.73
CA ALA A 81 8.67 -0.14 21.95
C ALA A 81 7.37 -0.91 22.30
N ALA A 82 6.21 -0.30 22.06
CA ALA A 82 4.92 -0.94 22.30
C ALA A 82 4.67 -2.06 21.27
N LEU A 83 5.01 -1.82 20.00
CA LEU A 83 4.96 -2.81 18.93
C LEU A 83 5.85 -4.01 19.27
N GLU A 84 7.12 -3.78 19.61
CA GLU A 84 8.05 -4.84 19.93
C GLU A 84 7.59 -5.68 21.11
N LYS A 85 7.10 -5.05 22.19
CA LYS A 85 6.58 -5.73 23.37
C LYS A 85 5.40 -6.66 23.02
N ASP A 86 4.43 -6.18 22.24
CA ASP A 86 3.29 -7.00 21.80
C ASP A 86 3.76 -8.20 20.99
N LEU A 87 4.63 -7.98 20.00
CA LEU A 87 5.10 -9.02 19.11
C LEU A 87 5.96 -10.07 19.83
N ARG A 88 6.85 -9.67 20.76
CA ARG A 88 7.63 -10.59 21.59
C ARG A 88 6.74 -11.47 22.48
N THR A 89 5.68 -10.88 23.03
CA THR A 89 4.73 -11.62 23.89
C THR A 89 3.93 -12.64 23.08
N ARG A 90 3.48 -12.25 21.87
CA ARG A 90 2.58 -13.08 21.06
C ARG A 90 3.31 -14.14 20.23
N TYR A 91 4.53 -13.84 19.81
CA TYR A 91 5.33 -14.70 18.92
C TYR A 91 6.70 -15.04 19.55
N PRO A 92 6.74 -15.71 20.70
CA PRO A 92 8.00 -16.09 21.34
C PRO A 92 8.80 -17.01 20.40
N GLY A 93 10.09 -16.75 20.27
CA GLY A 93 10.98 -17.54 19.43
C GLY A 93 10.97 -17.18 17.93
N ARG A 94 10.13 -16.23 17.48
CA ARG A 94 10.22 -15.72 16.10
C ARG A 94 11.34 -14.69 15.98
N SER A 95 12.09 -14.78 14.86
CA SER A 95 13.15 -13.82 14.55
C SER A 95 12.55 -12.58 13.89
N PHE A 96 12.65 -11.44 14.59
CA PHE A 96 12.34 -10.12 14.04
C PHE A 96 13.11 -9.03 14.79
N ARG A 97 13.27 -7.89 14.13
CA ARG A 97 13.83 -6.68 14.72
C ARG A 97 12.95 -5.48 14.41
N VAL A 98 12.70 -4.64 15.42
CA VAL A 98 12.06 -3.33 15.26
C VAL A 98 13.14 -2.26 15.19
N TYR A 99 13.04 -1.38 14.21
CA TYR A 99 13.94 -0.25 13.97
C TYR A 99 13.20 1.04 14.30
N PRO A 100 13.48 1.65 15.46
CA PRO A 100 12.83 2.91 15.85
C PRO A 100 13.37 4.08 15.01
N GLY A 101 12.51 4.75 14.26
CA GLY A 101 12.90 5.91 13.45
C GLY A 101 12.05 6.07 12.20
N ASP A 102 12.32 7.13 11.46
CA ASP A 102 11.82 7.30 10.10
C ASP A 102 12.42 6.21 9.20
N CYS A 103 11.62 5.54 8.40
CA CYS A 103 12.09 4.48 7.53
C CYS A 103 13.15 4.97 6.52
N ASN A 104 13.06 6.23 6.09
CA ASN A 104 14.04 6.83 5.19
C ASN A 104 15.42 7.01 5.83
N GLU A 105 15.48 7.19 7.15
CA GLU A 105 16.73 7.31 7.90
C GLU A 105 17.25 5.92 8.34
N THR A 106 16.35 4.99 8.62
CA THR A 106 16.72 3.69 9.17
C THR A 106 16.98 2.62 8.11
N ILE A 107 16.56 2.84 6.86
CA ILE A 107 16.66 1.82 5.81
C ILE A 107 18.10 1.35 5.58
N GLY A 108 19.06 2.26 5.58
CA GLY A 108 20.48 1.91 5.43
C GLY A 108 20.95 0.91 6.49
N GLN A 109 20.53 1.08 7.76
CA GLN A 109 20.82 0.14 8.84
C GLN A 109 20.09 -1.19 8.66
N VAL A 110 18.80 -1.15 8.27
CA VAL A 110 18.01 -2.37 7.98
C VAL A 110 18.73 -3.22 6.93
N LEU A 111 19.12 -2.61 5.81
CA LEU A 111 19.76 -3.31 4.71
C LEU A 111 21.18 -3.81 5.08
N ALA A 112 21.91 -3.04 5.91
CA ALA A 112 23.20 -3.47 6.42
C ALA A 112 23.10 -4.69 7.36
N ASP A 113 22.10 -4.70 8.25
CA ASP A 113 21.84 -5.83 9.17
C ASP A 113 21.38 -7.09 8.42
N LEU A 114 20.74 -6.92 7.24
CA LEU A 114 20.29 -8.02 6.38
C LEU A 114 21.29 -8.39 5.27
N ALA A 115 22.46 -7.76 5.23
CA ALA A 115 23.42 -7.90 4.11
C ALA A 115 23.90 -9.33 3.87
N GLU A 116 23.99 -10.16 4.91
CA GLU A 116 24.36 -11.58 4.80
C GLU A 116 23.34 -12.38 3.95
N TRP A 117 22.08 -11.93 3.93
CA TRP A 117 20.98 -12.60 3.23
C TRP A 117 20.48 -11.85 1.97
N ARG A 118 21.28 -10.93 1.43
CA ARG A 118 20.91 -10.14 0.23
C ARG A 118 20.62 -10.98 -1.02
N TRP A 119 21.01 -12.24 -1.04
CA TRP A 119 20.66 -13.22 -2.06
C TRP A 119 19.23 -13.80 -1.88
N ALA A 120 18.65 -13.70 -0.68
CA ALA A 120 17.37 -14.31 -0.35
C ALA A 120 16.17 -13.53 -0.95
N PRO A 121 15.08 -14.21 -1.32
CA PRO A 121 13.83 -13.56 -1.70
C PRO A 121 13.38 -12.60 -0.61
N THR A 122 13.06 -11.37 -1.04
CA THR A 122 12.72 -10.26 -0.14
C THR A 122 11.40 -9.65 -0.58
N PHE A 123 10.49 -9.46 0.36
CA PHE A 123 9.26 -8.72 0.18
C PHE A 123 9.23 -7.49 1.07
N VAL A 124 8.91 -6.33 0.51
CA VAL A 124 8.86 -5.04 1.19
C VAL A 124 7.44 -4.49 1.15
N PHE A 125 6.90 -4.18 2.30
CA PHE A 125 5.62 -3.54 2.48
C PHE A 125 5.78 -2.07 2.86
N ALA A 126 5.09 -1.18 2.15
CA ALA A 126 5.24 0.26 2.26
C ALA A 126 3.87 0.93 2.34
N ASP A 127 3.29 0.97 3.55
CA ASP A 127 1.94 1.46 3.83
C ASP A 127 1.93 2.92 4.30
N GLN A 128 2.38 3.81 3.43
CA GLN A 128 2.38 5.26 3.70
C GLN A 128 0.96 5.87 3.64
N GLN A 129 0.78 7.07 4.20
CA GLN A 129 -0.49 7.79 4.10
C GLN A 129 -0.57 8.64 2.83
N ALA A 130 0.50 9.33 2.46
CA ALA A 130 0.54 10.22 1.31
C ALA A 130 1.92 10.33 0.66
N ALA A 131 2.89 10.99 1.31
CA ALA A 131 4.21 11.29 0.78
C ALA A 131 5.25 11.23 1.92
N GLU A 132 5.36 10.07 2.56
CA GLU A 132 6.30 9.83 3.65
C GLU A 132 7.56 9.11 3.16
N ILE A 133 7.46 8.24 2.16
CA ILE A 133 8.58 7.45 1.65
C ILE A 133 9.34 8.27 0.60
N HIS A 134 10.66 8.27 0.70
CA HIS A 134 11.54 8.91 -0.26
C HIS A 134 11.85 7.97 -1.43
N TRP A 135 12.02 8.53 -2.62
CA TRP A 135 12.44 7.78 -3.80
C TRP A 135 13.78 7.06 -3.60
N GLU A 136 14.72 7.72 -2.93
CA GLU A 136 16.02 7.13 -2.62
C GLU A 136 15.89 5.87 -1.73
N THR A 137 14.94 5.84 -0.80
CA THR A 137 14.63 4.64 -0.01
C THR A 137 14.19 3.47 -0.91
N LEU A 138 13.32 3.73 -1.88
CA LEU A 138 12.89 2.71 -2.85
C LEU A 138 14.06 2.25 -3.74
N LYS A 139 14.96 3.17 -4.09
CA LYS A 139 16.16 2.89 -4.88
C LYS A 139 17.15 2.00 -4.11
N GLU A 140 17.43 2.30 -2.84
CA GLU A 140 18.26 1.46 -1.97
C GLU A 140 17.67 0.04 -1.85
N ILE A 141 16.38 -0.08 -1.64
CA ILE A 141 15.66 -1.36 -1.57
C ILE A 141 15.77 -2.12 -2.89
N SER A 142 15.59 -1.44 -4.03
CA SER A 142 15.66 -2.09 -5.35
C SER A 142 17.06 -2.62 -5.66
N ALA A 143 18.10 -1.95 -5.15
CA ALA A 143 19.51 -2.31 -5.32
C ALA A 143 20.01 -3.31 -4.26
N PHE A 144 19.21 -3.63 -3.24
CA PHE A 144 19.67 -4.45 -2.10
C PHE A 144 20.06 -5.86 -2.50
N ARG A 145 19.24 -6.52 -3.32
CA ARG A 145 19.51 -7.91 -3.68
C ARG A 145 20.59 -8.02 -4.77
N ASP A 146 21.50 -8.95 -4.59
CA ASP A 146 22.56 -9.27 -5.55
C ASP A 146 22.17 -10.38 -6.55
N GLY A 147 20.92 -10.85 -6.52
CA GLY A 147 20.37 -11.86 -7.43
C GLY A 147 19.85 -11.27 -8.75
N LYS A 148 19.26 -12.15 -9.58
CA LYS A 148 18.64 -11.77 -10.87
C LYS A 148 17.34 -10.99 -10.72
N THR A 149 16.72 -11.03 -9.56
CA THR A 149 15.45 -10.38 -9.25
C THR A 149 15.60 -9.46 -8.04
N LYS A 150 14.98 -8.30 -8.10
CA LYS A 150 14.95 -7.31 -7.00
C LYS A 150 14.08 -7.78 -5.84
N ALA A 151 14.11 -7.05 -4.74
CA ALA A 151 13.08 -7.15 -3.70
C ALA A 151 11.72 -6.79 -4.29
N GLU A 152 10.69 -7.56 -3.99
CA GLU A 152 9.32 -7.20 -4.37
C GLU A 152 8.83 -6.07 -3.46
N ILE A 153 8.21 -5.06 -4.03
CA ILE A 153 7.67 -3.90 -3.29
C ILE A 153 6.16 -3.86 -3.43
N TRP A 154 5.45 -3.68 -2.33
CA TRP A 154 4.02 -3.38 -2.32
C TRP A 154 3.80 -2.04 -1.63
N LEU A 155 3.52 -1.01 -2.43
CA LEU A 155 3.53 0.40 -2.06
C LEU A 155 2.14 1.01 -2.14
N LEU A 156 1.71 1.74 -1.10
CA LEU A 156 0.54 2.59 -1.14
C LEU A 156 0.86 3.90 -1.87
N THR A 157 0.04 4.24 -2.87
CA THR A 157 0.09 5.51 -3.60
C THR A 157 -1.26 6.21 -3.47
N SER A 158 -1.30 7.41 -2.90
CA SER A 158 -2.55 8.12 -2.57
C SER A 158 -2.69 9.48 -3.27
N PRO A 159 -3.06 9.52 -4.55
CA PRO A 159 -3.25 10.77 -5.29
C PRO A 159 -4.25 11.73 -4.63
N SER A 160 -5.32 11.17 -4.02
CA SER A 160 -6.33 11.98 -3.34
C SER A 160 -5.78 12.72 -2.11
N MET A 161 -4.88 12.07 -1.35
CA MET A 161 -4.23 12.70 -0.20
C MET A 161 -3.14 13.67 -0.64
N ILE A 162 -2.47 13.39 -1.77
CA ILE A 162 -1.50 14.30 -2.37
C ILE A 162 -2.19 15.59 -2.80
N ALA A 163 -3.27 15.51 -3.58
CA ALA A 163 -4.04 16.67 -4.01
C ALA A 163 -4.54 17.50 -2.81
N LYS A 164 -5.04 16.83 -1.75
CA LYS A 164 -5.48 17.51 -0.53
C LYS A 164 -4.33 18.20 0.21
N GLY A 165 -3.17 17.57 0.27
CA GLY A 165 -1.98 18.12 0.93
C GLY A 165 -1.45 19.36 0.19
N VAL A 166 -1.39 19.30 -1.14
CA VAL A 166 -0.94 20.42 -1.99
C VAL A 166 -1.91 21.60 -1.93
N ALA A 167 -3.22 21.35 -1.88
CA ALA A 167 -4.23 22.40 -1.72
C ALA A 167 -4.32 22.97 -0.29
N GLY A 168 -3.61 22.41 0.67
CA GLY A 168 -3.63 22.83 2.09
C GLY A 168 -2.80 24.08 2.35
N THR A 169 -2.88 24.60 3.59
CA THR A 169 -2.18 25.82 4.04
C THR A 169 -0.67 25.78 3.83
N ASN A 170 -0.05 24.59 3.91
CA ASN A 170 1.39 24.38 3.71
C ASN A 170 1.67 23.68 2.37
N GLY A 171 0.89 23.99 1.34
CA GLY A 171 0.88 23.28 0.06
C GLY A 171 2.25 23.12 -0.58
N GLU A 172 3.07 24.18 -0.63
CA GLU A 172 4.41 24.12 -1.23
C GLU A 172 5.38 23.25 -0.40
N THR A 173 5.32 23.30 0.92
CA THR A 173 6.13 22.40 1.77
C THR A 173 5.71 20.94 1.55
N PHE A 174 4.42 20.69 1.38
CA PHE A 174 3.91 19.36 1.06
C PHE A 174 4.30 18.94 -0.36
N ALA A 175 4.25 19.85 -1.33
CA ALA A 175 4.67 19.59 -2.71
C ALA A 175 6.14 19.13 -2.80
N ARG A 176 7.05 19.73 -2.00
CA ARG A 176 8.45 19.26 -1.92
C ARG A 176 8.56 17.82 -1.39
N ARG A 177 7.69 17.42 -0.45
CA ARG A 177 7.64 16.01 -0.01
C ARG A 177 7.17 15.08 -1.14
N VAL A 178 6.23 15.56 -1.97
CA VAL A 178 5.81 14.81 -3.15
C VAL A 178 6.92 14.72 -4.19
N ASP A 179 7.71 15.81 -4.39
CA ASP A 179 8.92 15.75 -5.23
C ASP A 179 9.87 14.64 -4.73
N THR A 180 10.03 14.53 -3.41
CA THR A 180 10.90 13.52 -2.78
C THR A 180 10.31 12.10 -2.94
N LEU A 181 8.99 11.93 -2.82
CA LEU A 181 8.30 10.65 -3.03
C LEU A 181 8.48 10.13 -4.45
N TYR A 182 8.27 11.00 -5.43
CA TYR A 182 8.45 10.64 -6.85
C TYR A 182 9.92 10.72 -7.29
N GLY A 183 10.80 11.39 -6.52
CA GLY A 183 12.18 11.67 -6.90
C GLY A 183 12.30 12.57 -8.14
N THR A 184 11.23 13.28 -8.49
CA THR A 184 11.14 14.21 -9.63
C THR A 184 10.00 15.20 -9.39
N PRO A 185 10.09 16.42 -9.92
CA PRO A 185 8.97 17.36 -9.92
C PRO A 185 7.93 17.08 -11.02
N ASP A 186 8.09 16.06 -11.86
CA ASP A 186 7.22 15.81 -13.03
C ASP A 186 5.75 15.57 -12.67
N TRP A 187 5.45 15.07 -11.48
CA TRP A 187 4.08 14.97 -10.97
C TRP A 187 3.35 16.33 -10.96
N ARG A 188 4.10 17.44 -10.87
CA ARG A 188 3.54 18.81 -10.90
C ARG A 188 2.91 19.12 -12.24
N ARG A 189 3.36 18.50 -13.34
CA ARG A 189 2.74 18.59 -14.66
C ARG A 189 1.33 18.01 -14.65
N ILE A 190 1.16 16.86 -13.98
CA ILE A 190 -0.14 16.21 -13.80
C ILE A 190 -1.06 17.11 -12.96
N GLN A 191 -0.53 17.65 -11.84
CA GLN A 191 -1.28 18.59 -11.00
C GLN A 191 -1.74 19.82 -11.78
N LEU A 192 -0.86 20.42 -12.57
CA LEU A 192 -1.17 21.60 -13.36
C LEU A 192 -2.21 21.31 -14.47
N ALA A 193 -2.12 20.16 -15.12
CA ALA A 193 -3.13 19.73 -16.10
C ALA A 193 -4.51 19.57 -15.42
N ARG A 194 -4.54 19.12 -14.17
CA ARG A 194 -5.77 19.04 -13.36
C ARG A 194 -6.28 20.43 -12.97
N ASP A 195 -5.42 21.32 -12.51
CA ASP A 195 -5.77 22.67 -12.05
C ASP A 195 -6.31 23.54 -13.21
N ARG A 196 -5.90 23.23 -14.44
CA ARG A 196 -6.38 23.88 -15.68
C ARG A 196 -7.59 23.16 -16.31
N ASP A 197 -8.19 22.19 -15.63
CA ASP A 197 -9.30 21.38 -16.16
C ASP A 197 -9.01 20.69 -17.51
N ILE A 198 -7.73 20.44 -17.83
CA ILE A 198 -7.30 19.69 -19.02
C ILE A 198 -7.58 18.20 -18.83
N ILE A 199 -7.40 17.71 -17.61
CA ILE A 199 -7.71 16.33 -17.22
C ILE A 199 -8.73 16.29 -16.08
N SER A 200 -9.56 15.26 -16.07
CA SER A 200 -10.53 15.01 -15.01
C SER A 200 -9.85 14.58 -13.69
N ALA A 201 -10.61 14.57 -12.59
CA ALA A 201 -10.11 14.05 -11.31
C ALA A 201 -9.80 12.54 -11.36
N GLU A 202 -10.44 11.79 -12.24
CA GLU A 202 -10.15 10.37 -12.46
C GLU A 202 -8.84 10.19 -13.23
N GLU A 203 -8.66 10.90 -14.34
CA GLU A 203 -7.41 10.91 -15.08
C GLU A 203 -6.24 11.38 -14.23
N TYR A 204 -6.41 12.42 -13.40
CA TYR A 204 -5.38 12.85 -12.45
C TYR A 204 -4.90 11.70 -11.56
N ARG A 205 -5.85 10.94 -10.98
CA ARG A 205 -5.49 9.79 -10.13
C ARG A 205 -4.73 8.73 -10.91
N ASP A 206 -5.19 8.43 -12.13
CA ASP A 206 -4.59 7.42 -12.97
C ASP A 206 -3.18 7.82 -13.41
N GLU A 207 -2.97 9.08 -13.80
CA GLU A 207 -1.66 9.60 -14.20
C GLU A 207 -0.67 9.64 -13.04
N MET A 208 -1.12 10.04 -11.83
CA MET A 208 -0.26 10.03 -10.64
C MET A 208 0.19 8.61 -10.26
N VAL A 209 -0.70 7.63 -10.30
CA VAL A 209 -0.34 6.23 -10.03
C VAL A 209 0.52 5.67 -11.16
N ASN A 210 0.21 6.02 -12.41
CA ASN A 210 1.00 5.62 -13.56
C ASN A 210 2.42 6.17 -13.49
N LEU A 211 2.62 7.43 -13.13
CA LEU A 211 3.95 8.02 -12.97
C LEU A 211 4.79 7.23 -11.94
N GLN A 212 4.18 6.82 -10.80
CA GLN A 212 4.87 5.98 -9.81
C GLN A 212 5.29 4.64 -10.41
N ARG A 213 4.38 3.96 -11.14
CA ARG A 213 4.64 2.66 -11.79
C ARG A 213 5.69 2.79 -12.88
N TRP A 214 5.54 3.77 -13.75
CA TRP A 214 6.47 4.04 -14.84
C TRP A 214 7.88 4.25 -14.33
N ARG A 215 8.05 5.04 -13.27
CA ARG A 215 9.35 5.24 -12.66
C ARG A 215 9.92 3.99 -12.00
N LEU A 216 9.10 3.19 -11.31
CA LEU A 216 9.54 1.90 -10.78
C LEU A 216 10.08 1.00 -11.91
N GLU A 217 9.46 1.01 -13.08
CA GLU A 217 9.89 0.23 -14.23
C GLU A 217 11.11 0.83 -14.93
N GLN A 218 11.10 2.13 -15.24
CA GLN A 218 12.17 2.75 -16.03
C GLN A 218 13.42 3.11 -15.22
N ASP A 219 13.24 3.66 -14.03
CA ASP A 219 14.37 4.15 -13.24
C ASP A 219 14.93 3.08 -12.32
N LEU A 220 14.07 2.24 -11.72
CA LEU A 220 14.49 1.15 -10.85
C LEU A 220 14.56 -0.20 -11.57
N GLY A 221 14.09 -0.28 -12.81
CA GLY A 221 14.21 -1.43 -13.69
C GLY A 221 13.36 -2.63 -13.26
N TYR A 222 12.21 -2.42 -12.57
CA TYR A 222 11.26 -3.50 -12.33
C TYR A 222 10.64 -3.96 -13.65
N VAL A 223 10.54 -5.27 -13.82
CA VAL A 223 10.01 -5.87 -15.07
C VAL A 223 8.50 -5.74 -15.16
N MET A 224 7.81 -5.78 -14.02
CA MET A 224 6.34 -5.76 -13.96
C MET A 224 5.86 -4.92 -12.79
N THR A 225 4.83 -4.12 -13.04
CA THR A 225 4.04 -3.49 -12.00
C THR A 225 2.56 -3.79 -12.18
N ALA A 226 1.83 -3.86 -11.06
CA ALA A 226 0.38 -3.99 -11.05
C ALA A 226 -0.22 -3.04 -9.99
N ARG A 227 -1.45 -2.57 -10.19
CA ARG A 227 -2.14 -1.71 -9.22
C ARG A 227 -3.54 -2.21 -8.93
N ILE A 228 -4.03 -1.95 -7.71
CA ILE A 228 -5.43 -2.12 -7.35
C ILE A 228 -5.93 -0.90 -6.57
N PRO A 229 -7.02 -0.25 -7.00
CA PRO A 229 -7.62 0.84 -6.24
C PRO A 229 -8.38 0.31 -5.02
N MET A 230 -8.15 0.96 -3.87
CA MET A 230 -8.97 0.79 -2.66
C MET A 230 -10.02 1.89 -2.62
N ARG A 231 -11.30 1.52 -2.49
CA ARG A 231 -12.43 2.44 -2.65
C ARG A 231 -13.16 2.69 -1.34
N MET A 232 -13.70 3.91 -1.22
CA MET A 232 -14.65 4.27 -0.17
C MET A 232 -16.01 3.58 -0.40
N PRO A 233 -16.93 3.59 0.59
CA PRO A 233 -18.29 3.07 0.41
C PRO A 233 -19.05 3.75 -0.76
N SER A 234 -18.70 5.00 -1.10
CA SER A 234 -19.22 5.71 -2.27
C SER A 234 -18.79 5.12 -3.62
N GLY A 235 -17.73 4.29 -3.63
CA GLY A 235 -17.09 3.78 -4.85
C GLY A 235 -15.88 4.61 -5.31
N LEU A 236 -15.65 5.78 -4.73
CA LEU A 236 -14.50 6.63 -5.09
C LEU A 236 -13.19 5.99 -4.60
N PRO A 237 -12.16 5.90 -5.43
CA PRO A 237 -10.83 5.46 -5.02
C PRO A 237 -10.24 6.42 -3.97
N ILE A 238 -9.66 5.85 -2.91
CA ILE A 238 -8.97 6.62 -1.86
C ILE A 238 -7.45 6.56 -2.05
N TYR A 239 -6.94 5.40 -2.42
CA TYR A 239 -5.54 5.16 -2.79
C TYR A 239 -5.44 3.91 -3.65
N ASP A 240 -4.30 3.71 -4.27
CA ASP A 240 -3.93 2.49 -4.97
C ASP A 240 -2.82 1.76 -4.22
N MET A 241 -2.87 0.43 -4.26
CA MET A 241 -1.74 -0.41 -3.88
C MET A 241 -1.01 -0.80 -5.15
N VAL A 242 0.24 -0.37 -5.27
CA VAL A 242 1.12 -0.66 -6.39
C VAL A 242 2.06 -1.80 -6.01
N PHE A 243 2.10 -2.84 -6.80
CA PHE A 243 3.01 -3.96 -6.67
C PHE A 243 4.07 -3.89 -7.75
N ALA A 244 5.34 -4.04 -7.39
CA ALA A 244 6.47 -4.09 -8.31
C ALA A 244 7.30 -5.36 -8.09
N THR A 245 7.57 -6.11 -9.15
CA THR A 245 8.31 -7.37 -9.11
C THR A 245 9.03 -7.67 -10.42
N ASP A 246 10.13 -8.42 -10.33
CA ASP A 246 10.81 -9.03 -11.48
C ASP A 246 10.40 -10.50 -11.67
N HIS A 247 9.64 -11.06 -10.73
CA HIS A 247 9.36 -12.48 -10.71
C HIS A 247 7.96 -12.82 -11.26
N PRO A 248 7.83 -13.57 -12.38
CA PRO A 248 6.52 -13.87 -12.98
C PRO A 248 5.54 -14.57 -12.03
N VAL A 249 6.05 -15.42 -11.12
CA VAL A 249 5.20 -16.10 -10.13
C VAL A 249 4.66 -15.11 -9.10
N GLY A 250 5.49 -14.14 -8.63
CA GLY A 250 5.05 -13.07 -7.74
C GLY A 250 3.93 -12.24 -8.38
N ASN A 251 4.13 -11.82 -9.63
CA ASN A 251 3.12 -11.11 -10.40
C ASN A 251 1.82 -11.91 -10.53
N LYS A 252 1.90 -13.19 -10.92
CA LYS A 252 0.72 -14.06 -11.04
C LYS A 252 -0.04 -14.17 -9.72
N ILE A 253 0.65 -14.43 -8.61
CA ILE A 253 0.01 -14.54 -7.28
C ILE A 253 -0.70 -13.22 -6.92
N MET A 254 -0.03 -12.08 -7.09
CA MET A 254 -0.60 -10.79 -6.73
C MET A 254 -1.80 -10.43 -7.61
N THR A 255 -1.72 -10.64 -8.91
CA THR A 255 -2.83 -10.37 -9.84
C THR A 255 -4.04 -11.25 -9.58
N ASP A 256 -3.85 -12.52 -9.22
CA ASP A 256 -4.94 -13.41 -8.80
C ASP A 256 -5.60 -12.94 -7.49
N LEU A 257 -4.81 -12.42 -6.55
CA LEU A 257 -5.34 -11.83 -5.32
C LEU A 257 -6.07 -10.51 -5.57
N TYR A 258 -5.60 -9.71 -6.53
CA TYR A 258 -6.27 -8.48 -6.93
C TYR A 258 -7.64 -8.76 -7.56
N ARG A 259 -7.75 -9.76 -8.44
CA ARG A 259 -9.05 -10.20 -8.98
C ARG A 259 -10.02 -10.58 -7.86
N LYS A 260 -9.60 -11.47 -6.96
CA LYS A 260 -10.42 -11.90 -5.81
C LYS A 260 -10.81 -10.74 -4.90
N ALA A 261 -9.91 -9.77 -4.70
CA ALA A 261 -10.19 -8.60 -3.89
C ALA A 261 -11.22 -7.67 -4.56
N ALA A 262 -11.12 -7.47 -5.88
CA ALA A 262 -12.07 -6.69 -6.66
C ALA A 262 -13.46 -7.37 -6.71
N GLU A 263 -13.51 -8.68 -6.88
CA GLU A 263 -14.75 -9.46 -6.87
C GLU A 263 -15.51 -9.36 -5.53
N ARG A 264 -14.78 -9.35 -4.41
CA ARG A 264 -15.42 -9.29 -3.08
C ARG A 264 -15.68 -7.84 -2.61
N GLU A 265 -14.99 -6.84 -3.16
CA GLU A 265 -15.06 -5.45 -2.71
C GLU A 265 -16.48 -4.88 -2.75
N PRO A 266 -17.33 -5.09 -3.79
CA PRO A 266 -18.70 -4.61 -3.81
C PRO A 266 -19.55 -5.12 -2.65
N LEU A 267 -19.39 -6.40 -2.27
CA LEU A 267 -20.09 -6.97 -1.11
C LEU A 267 -19.63 -6.32 0.20
N MET A 268 -18.31 -6.21 0.41
CA MET A 268 -17.75 -5.54 1.59
C MET A 268 -18.24 -4.09 1.70
N ARG A 269 -18.37 -3.39 0.57
CA ARG A 269 -18.88 -2.03 0.49
C ARG A 269 -20.35 -1.92 0.86
N GLN A 270 -21.17 -2.88 0.41
CA GLN A 270 -22.59 -2.97 0.76
C GLN A 270 -22.77 -3.24 2.26
N GLU A 271 -22.02 -4.17 2.82
CA GLU A 271 -22.01 -4.46 4.26
C GLU A 271 -21.60 -3.26 5.10
N ALA A 272 -20.55 -2.54 4.68
CA ALA A 272 -20.10 -1.34 5.38
C ALA A 272 -21.15 -0.23 5.37
N LYS A 273 -21.88 -0.03 4.25
CA LYS A 273 -23.01 0.91 4.16
C LYS A 273 -24.15 0.52 5.08
N ALA A 274 -24.53 -0.76 5.12
CA ALA A 274 -25.61 -1.27 5.97
C ALA A 274 -25.25 -1.03 7.47
N LYS A 275 -24.07 -1.43 7.89
CA LYS A 275 -23.57 -1.23 9.27
C LYS A 275 -23.50 0.24 9.68
N ALA A 276 -23.05 1.12 8.77
CA ALA A 276 -23.03 2.55 9.03
C ALA A 276 -24.44 3.15 9.18
N LYS A 277 -25.42 2.64 8.42
CA LYS A 277 -26.84 3.01 8.55
C LYS A 277 -27.40 2.56 9.89
N ASP A 278 -27.17 1.29 10.27
CA ASP A 278 -27.67 0.72 11.55
C ASP A 278 -27.06 1.46 12.76
N LYS A 279 -25.76 1.81 12.68
CA LYS A 279 -25.12 2.61 13.72
C LYS A 279 -25.78 3.98 13.87
N ARG A 280 -26.05 4.69 12.77
CA ARG A 280 -26.72 6.00 12.79
C ARG A 280 -28.14 5.91 13.36
N SER A 281 -28.89 4.85 13.01
CA SER A 281 -30.25 4.62 13.54
C SER A 281 -30.22 4.38 15.04
N ARG A 282 -29.28 3.59 15.55
CA ARG A 282 -29.09 3.37 16.99
C ARG A 282 -28.68 4.64 17.73
N ASP A 283 -27.70 5.38 17.19
CA ASP A 283 -27.23 6.64 17.79
C ASP A 283 -28.32 7.73 17.80
N ALA A 284 -29.29 7.66 16.87
CA ALA A 284 -30.46 8.56 16.80
C ALA A 284 -31.65 8.07 17.66
N GLY A 285 -31.52 6.97 18.39
CA GLY A 285 -32.61 6.40 19.21
C GLY A 285 -33.78 5.87 18.38
N LEU A 286 -33.57 5.64 17.09
CA LEU A 286 -34.57 5.03 16.20
C LEU A 286 -34.38 3.52 16.25
N ASP A 287 -35.07 2.85 17.19
CA ASP A 287 -35.23 1.40 17.12
C ASP A 287 -35.93 1.08 15.79
N THR A 288 -35.22 0.39 14.91
CA THR A 288 -35.82 -0.08 13.66
C THR A 288 -36.84 -1.17 13.99
N LEU A 289 -38.11 -0.80 13.99
CA LEU A 289 -39.24 -1.71 14.28
C LEU A 289 -39.42 -2.82 13.22
N PHE A 290 -38.62 -2.79 12.15
CA PHE A 290 -38.64 -3.76 11.07
C PHE A 290 -37.23 -4.09 10.62
N ASP A 291 -36.73 -5.27 11.00
CA ASP A 291 -35.64 -5.98 10.32
C ASP A 291 -36.17 -6.42 8.92
N LEU A 292 -36.21 -5.50 7.99
CA LEU A 292 -36.34 -5.91 6.60
C LEU A 292 -35.03 -6.57 6.20
N PRO A 293 -35.06 -7.85 5.78
CA PRO A 293 -33.86 -8.49 5.27
C PRO A 293 -33.31 -7.61 4.15
N ALA A 294 -32.02 -7.28 4.22
CA ALA A 294 -31.36 -6.53 3.18
C ALA A 294 -31.66 -7.25 1.85
N THR A 295 -32.54 -6.66 1.04
CA THR A 295 -32.79 -7.17 -0.30
C THR A 295 -31.44 -7.26 -0.97
N SER A 296 -31.03 -8.48 -1.30
CA SER A 296 -29.80 -8.76 -2.02
C SER A 296 -29.96 -8.20 -3.43
N ILE A 297 -29.66 -6.89 -3.57
CA ILE A 297 -29.47 -6.31 -4.89
C ILE A 297 -28.27 -7.06 -5.46
N PRO A 298 -28.38 -7.63 -6.67
CA PRO A 298 -27.25 -8.27 -7.31
C PRO A 298 -26.09 -7.28 -7.35
N VAL A 299 -25.01 -7.61 -6.64
CA VAL A 299 -23.81 -6.77 -6.63
C VAL A 299 -23.04 -7.17 -7.86
N GLU A 300 -23.02 -6.30 -8.87
CA GLU A 300 -22.14 -6.50 -10.02
C GLU A 300 -20.70 -6.61 -9.52
N SER A 301 -20.08 -7.76 -9.77
CA SER A 301 -18.65 -7.94 -9.45
C SER A 301 -17.84 -6.96 -10.29
N LEU A 302 -16.92 -6.26 -9.66
CA LEU A 302 -15.97 -5.43 -10.38
C LEU A 302 -14.95 -6.36 -11.04
N ALA A 303 -14.98 -6.46 -12.36
CA ALA A 303 -13.92 -7.09 -13.10
C ALA A 303 -12.64 -6.26 -12.92
N TRP A 304 -11.58 -6.89 -12.43
CA TRP A 304 -10.26 -6.30 -12.37
C TRP A 304 -9.35 -7.00 -13.37
N GLU A 305 -8.73 -6.22 -14.23
CA GLU A 305 -7.72 -6.71 -15.16
C GLU A 305 -6.43 -5.91 -14.98
N PRO A 306 -5.26 -6.55 -15.13
CA PRO A 306 -4.00 -5.84 -15.10
C PRO A 306 -3.93 -4.85 -16.27
N THR A 307 -3.40 -3.69 -16.00
CA THR A 307 -3.11 -2.66 -17.00
C THR A 307 -1.62 -2.41 -17.05
N ASP A 308 -1.07 -2.20 -18.23
CA ASP A 308 0.32 -1.77 -18.37
C ASP A 308 0.50 -0.33 -17.89
N SER A 309 1.72 0.04 -17.51
CA SER A 309 2.11 1.43 -17.36
C SER A 309 2.34 2.06 -18.75
N TRP A 310 2.30 3.37 -18.82
CA TRP A 310 2.59 4.11 -20.03
C TRP A 310 3.57 5.24 -19.77
N ASP A 311 4.31 5.64 -20.81
CA ASP A 311 5.18 6.80 -20.76
C ASP A 311 4.34 8.08 -20.58
N PRO A 312 4.46 8.81 -19.47
CA PRO A 312 3.71 10.05 -19.24
C PRO A 312 3.98 11.10 -20.31
N ALA A 313 5.16 11.10 -20.93
CA ALA A 313 5.53 12.04 -21.98
C ALA A 313 4.74 11.85 -23.29
N THR A 314 4.01 10.74 -23.44
CA THR A 314 3.10 10.53 -24.60
C THR A 314 1.80 11.33 -24.48
N ARG A 315 1.50 11.90 -23.32
CA ARG A 315 0.30 12.71 -23.10
C ARG A 315 0.46 14.09 -23.74
N SER A 316 -0.53 14.54 -24.52
CA SER A 316 -0.51 15.80 -25.24
C SER A 316 -0.30 17.04 -24.35
N TRP A 317 -0.76 16.98 -23.10
CA TRP A 317 -0.61 18.05 -22.12
C TRP A 317 0.75 18.02 -21.38
N TRP A 318 1.54 16.95 -21.47
CA TRP A 318 2.81 16.80 -20.77
C TRP A 318 3.87 17.83 -21.16
N HIS A 319 3.92 18.19 -22.42
CA HIS A 319 4.92 19.11 -22.99
C HIS A 319 4.45 20.58 -23.03
N GLN A 320 3.32 20.90 -22.44
CA GLN A 320 2.91 22.31 -22.33
C GLN A 320 3.90 23.04 -21.44
N GLU A 321 4.46 24.17 -21.96
CA GLU A 321 5.45 24.96 -21.22
C GLU A 321 4.91 25.37 -19.86
N HIS A 322 5.66 25.02 -18.83
CA HIS A 322 5.34 25.29 -17.46
C HIS A 322 6.55 25.96 -16.81
N ASP A 323 6.43 27.24 -16.52
CA ASP A 323 7.35 27.93 -15.65
C ASP A 323 7.20 27.39 -14.22
N PHE A 324 7.97 26.34 -13.87
CA PHE A 324 8.06 25.84 -12.50
C PHE A 324 8.95 26.72 -11.60
N HIS A 325 9.36 27.90 -12.08
CA HIS A 325 10.27 28.81 -11.42
C HIS A 325 9.64 30.13 -10.98
N ALA A 326 8.30 30.20 -10.90
CA ALA A 326 7.62 31.38 -10.35
C ALA A 326 7.27 31.20 -8.86
#